data_4880acb373a7ff551954e884dec894b4
#
_entry.id   4880acb373a7ff551954e884dec894b4
#
_cell.length_a   1.000
_cell.length_b   1.000
_cell.length_c   1.000
_cell.angle_alpha   90.00
_cell.angle_beta   90.00
_cell.angle_gamma   90.00
#
_symmetry.space_group_name_H-M   'P 1'
#
loop_
_entity.id
_entity.type
_entity.pdbx_description
1 polymer ?
#
loop_
_entity_poly.entity_id
_entity_poly.type
_entity_poly.pdbx_seq_one_letter_code
_entity_poly.pdbx_strand_id
1 'polypeptide(L)' 'MTCDCCGGKKKLFEIFYSEGEGGQKIRFCPDCWDVVERLKSDQASGERELYGIHQLQLRKRAKNPSPAFLAWKNAHYPD' A
#
# COMPACT_ATOMS: atom_id res chain seq x y z
N MET A 1 15.27 3.59 -5.98
CA MET A 1 14.02 3.65 -5.19
C MET A 1 13.18 2.41 -5.44
N THR A 2 12.66 1.83 -4.40
CA THR A 2 11.96 0.54 -4.45
C THR A 2 10.60 0.66 -3.79
N CYS A 3 9.59 -0.01 -4.34
CA CYS A 3 8.26 -0.09 -3.73
C CYS A 3 8.32 -0.94 -2.47
N ASP A 4 7.85 -0.41 -1.35
CA ASP A 4 7.87 -1.11 -0.06
C ASP A 4 6.85 -2.25 0.02
N CYS A 5 5.92 -2.30 -0.91
CA CYS A 5 4.90 -3.35 -0.96
C CYS A 5 5.36 -4.52 -1.86
N CYS A 6 5.55 -4.27 -3.16
CA CYS A 6 5.87 -5.33 -4.10
C CYS A 6 7.37 -5.55 -4.34
N GLY A 7 8.21 -4.63 -3.90
CA GLY A 7 9.65 -4.70 -4.11
C GLY A 7 10.12 -4.28 -5.49
N GLY A 8 9.22 -3.79 -6.32
CA GLY A 8 9.57 -3.35 -7.66
C GLY A 8 10.42 -2.08 -7.66
N LYS A 9 11.38 -2.01 -8.59
CA LYS A 9 12.24 -0.83 -8.71
C LYS A 9 11.55 0.26 -9.52
N LYS A 10 11.81 1.51 -9.14
CA LYS A 10 11.29 2.67 -9.86
C LYS A 10 11.94 2.75 -11.24
N LYS A 11 11.10 2.84 -12.26
CA LYS A 11 11.55 3.03 -13.64
C LYS A 11 11.75 4.50 -13.93
N LEU A 12 12.49 4.80 -15.01
CA LEU A 12 12.65 6.17 -15.47
C LEU A 12 11.27 6.77 -15.80
N PHE A 13 11.02 7.98 -15.35
CA PHE A 13 9.75 8.70 -15.52
C PHE A 13 8.55 8.13 -14.74
N GLU A 14 8.75 7.08 -13.97
CA GLU A 14 7.69 6.56 -13.11
C GLU A 14 7.61 7.39 -11.82
N ILE A 15 6.39 7.70 -11.37
CA ILE A 15 6.17 8.46 -10.14
C ILE A 15 5.80 7.48 -9.03
N PHE A 16 6.56 7.51 -7.93
CA PHE A 16 6.23 6.75 -6.74
C PHE A 16 5.54 7.66 -5.74
N TYR A 17 4.60 7.10 -5.01
CA TYR A 17 3.87 7.78 -3.94
C TYR A 17 4.46 7.41 -2.60
N SER A 18 4.28 8.25 -1.59
CA SER A 18 4.82 7.95 -0.27
C SER A 18 3.84 8.33 0.82
N GLU A 19 3.90 7.55 1.90
CA GLU A 19 3.18 7.80 3.14
C GLU A 19 4.19 7.89 4.27
N GLY A 20 3.92 8.76 5.24
CA GLY A 20 4.76 8.88 6.42
C GLY A 20 4.18 8.08 7.58
N GLU A 21 5.04 7.41 8.33
CA GLU A 21 4.65 6.69 9.52
C GLU A 21 5.82 6.66 10.50
N GLY A 22 5.62 7.27 11.68
CA GLY A 22 6.64 7.23 12.74
C GLY A 22 8.01 7.75 12.31
N GLY A 23 8.06 8.76 11.46
CA GLY A 23 9.30 9.32 10.94
C GLY A 23 9.88 8.58 9.75
N GLN A 24 9.24 7.49 9.32
CA GLN A 24 9.66 6.73 8.14
C GLN A 24 8.77 7.05 6.96
N LYS A 25 9.33 6.97 5.76
CA LYS A 25 8.56 7.06 4.53
C LYS A 25 8.39 5.68 3.93
N ILE A 26 7.14 5.37 3.56
CA ILE A 26 6.81 4.12 2.88
C ILE A 26 6.48 4.49 1.44
N ARG A 27 7.15 3.86 0.49
CA ARG A 27 7.01 4.20 -0.93
C ARG A 27 6.21 3.14 -1.66
N PHE A 28 5.37 3.60 -2.58
CA PHE A 28 4.51 2.73 -3.36
C PHE A 28 4.67 3.04 -4.85
N CYS A 29 4.80 1.99 -5.65
CA CYS A 29 4.67 2.14 -7.10
C CYS A 29 3.21 2.50 -7.44
N PRO A 30 2.94 3.02 -8.66
CA PRO A 30 1.57 3.43 -9.01
C PRO A 30 0.53 2.32 -8.86
N ASP A 31 0.88 1.08 -9.20
CA ASP A 31 -0.07 -0.04 -9.12
C ASP A 31 -0.42 -0.39 -7.68
N CYS A 32 0.58 -0.42 -6.79
CA CYS A 32 0.33 -0.68 -5.37
C CYS A 32 -0.41 0.49 -4.73
N TRP A 33 -0.06 1.72 -5.11
CA TRP A 33 -0.75 2.91 -4.60
C TRP A 33 -2.23 2.93 -4.98
N ASP A 34 -2.56 2.46 -6.19
CA ASP A 34 -3.95 2.38 -6.62
C ASP A 34 -4.79 1.54 -5.67
N VAL A 35 -4.24 0.40 -5.22
CA VAL A 35 -4.92 -0.45 -4.24
C VAL A 35 -5.04 0.24 -2.87
N VAL A 36 -3.99 0.94 -2.44
CA VAL A 36 -4.02 1.69 -1.18
C VAL A 36 -5.10 2.77 -1.22
N GLU A 37 -5.24 3.47 -2.35
CA GLU A 37 -6.28 4.49 -2.52
C GLU A 37 -7.68 3.88 -2.41
N ARG A 38 -7.87 2.69 -2.93
CA ARG A 38 -9.15 1.97 -2.81
C ARG A 38 -9.45 1.64 -1.37
N LEU A 39 -8.46 1.18 -0.61
CA LEU A 39 -8.64 0.90 0.81
C LEU A 39 -9.00 2.16 1.60
N LYS A 40 -8.37 3.29 1.28
CA LYS A 40 -8.71 4.56 1.90
C LYS A 40 -10.15 4.95 1.64
N SER A 41 -10.59 4.81 0.39
CA SER A 41 -11.96 5.11 0.00
C SER A 41 -12.96 4.18 0.72
N ASP A 42 -12.64 2.89 0.80
CA ASP A 42 -13.52 1.91 1.46
C ASP A 42 -13.69 2.23 2.95
N GLN A 43 -12.62 2.61 3.63
CA GLN A 43 -12.69 3.00 5.03
C GLN A 43 -13.55 4.26 5.22
N ALA A 44 -13.35 5.24 4.35
CA ALA A 44 -14.08 6.51 4.44
C ALA A 44 -15.58 6.32 4.22
N SER A 45 -15.97 5.39 3.34
CA SER A 45 -17.36 5.14 3.00
C SER A 45 -17.99 3.98 3.77
N GLY A 46 -17.22 3.25 4.58
CA GLY A 46 -17.73 2.12 5.36
C GLY A 46 -18.05 0.88 4.52
N GLU A 47 -17.40 0.73 3.37
CA GLU A 47 -17.63 -0.37 2.44
C GLU A 47 -16.83 -1.62 2.84
N ARG A 48 -17.39 -2.43 3.73
CA ARG A 48 -16.70 -3.58 4.31
C ARG A 48 -16.35 -4.65 3.28
N GLU A 49 -17.26 -4.96 2.36
CA GLU A 49 -17.01 -5.99 1.35
C GLU A 49 -15.90 -5.58 0.41
N LEU A 50 -15.94 -4.34 -0.07
CA LEU A 50 -14.89 -3.81 -0.94
C LEU A 50 -13.56 -3.74 -0.20
N TYR A 51 -13.58 -3.38 1.07
CA TYR A 51 -12.39 -3.36 1.90
C TYR A 51 -11.72 -4.75 1.93
N GLY A 52 -12.50 -5.80 2.13
CA GLY A 52 -11.98 -7.17 2.13
C GLY A 52 -11.39 -7.56 0.79
N ILE A 53 -12.06 -7.21 -0.30
CA ILE A 53 -11.58 -7.50 -1.66
C ILE A 53 -10.25 -6.78 -1.92
N HIS A 54 -10.17 -5.49 -1.57
CA HIS A 54 -8.97 -4.71 -1.81
C HIS A 54 -7.82 -5.13 -0.87
N GLN A 55 -8.13 -5.63 0.33
CA GLN A 55 -7.12 -6.24 1.20
C GLN A 55 -6.46 -7.45 0.54
N LEU A 56 -7.27 -8.31 -0.09
CA LEU A 56 -6.73 -9.45 -0.83
C LEU A 56 -5.85 -9.00 -1.99
N GLN A 57 -6.26 -7.95 -2.71
CA GLN A 57 -5.47 -7.40 -3.80
C GLN A 57 -4.13 -6.90 -3.29
N LEU A 58 -4.13 -6.19 -2.16
CA LEU A 58 -2.90 -5.67 -1.57
C LEU A 58 -1.96 -6.79 -1.15
N ARG A 59 -2.50 -7.86 -0.55
CA ARG A 59 -1.69 -9.02 -0.18
C ARG A 59 -1.04 -9.68 -1.40
N LYS A 60 -1.79 -9.80 -2.48
CA LYS A 60 -1.25 -10.40 -3.72
C LYS A 60 -0.14 -9.55 -4.30
N ARG A 61 -0.22 -8.24 -4.15
CA ARG A 61 0.83 -7.34 -4.62
C ARG A 61 2.03 -7.29 -3.67
N ALA A 62 1.85 -7.62 -2.39
CA ALA A 62 2.90 -7.56 -1.39
C ALA A 62 3.85 -8.76 -1.49
N LYS A 63 4.60 -8.82 -2.59
CA LYS A 63 5.51 -9.94 -2.86
C LYS A 63 6.81 -9.84 -2.08
N ASN A 64 7.30 -8.62 -1.87
CA ASN A 64 8.51 -8.36 -1.09
C ASN A 64 8.26 -7.18 -0.16
N PRO A 65 7.36 -7.34 0.83
CA PRO A 65 7.01 -6.23 1.70
C PRO A 65 8.16 -5.88 2.65
N SER A 66 8.37 -4.57 2.84
CA SER A 66 9.34 -4.11 3.84
C SER A 66 8.72 -4.19 5.23
N PRO A 67 9.55 -4.26 6.30
CA PRO A 67 9.04 -4.19 7.67
C PRO A 67 8.24 -2.92 7.92
N ALA A 68 8.67 -1.78 7.35
CA ALA A 68 7.96 -0.52 7.49
C ALA A 68 6.57 -0.57 6.86
N PHE A 69 6.44 -1.19 5.68
CA PHE A 69 5.14 -1.39 5.03
C PHE A 69 4.22 -2.24 5.90
N LEU A 70 4.73 -3.34 6.43
CA LEU A 70 3.92 -4.25 7.26
C LEU A 70 3.41 -3.55 8.52
N ALA A 71 4.26 -2.78 9.18
CA ALA A 71 3.87 -2.02 10.36
C ALA A 71 2.80 -0.98 10.02
N TRP A 72 2.99 -0.24 8.93
CA TRP A 72 2.04 0.76 8.46
C TRP A 72 0.69 0.14 8.12
N LYS A 73 0.70 -0.98 7.37
CA LYS A 73 -0.53 -1.68 6.99
C LYS A 73 -1.30 -2.15 8.21
N ASN A 74 -0.60 -2.77 9.16
CA ASN A 74 -1.25 -3.28 10.37
C ASN A 74 -1.83 -2.16 11.24
N ALA A 75 -1.19 -0.99 11.24
CA ALA A 75 -1.68 0.16 12.00
C ALA A 75 -2.89 0.84 11.37
N HIS A 76 -2.90 0.97 10.05
CA HIS A 76 -3.91 1.78 9.33
C HIS A 76 -4.94 0.95 8.58
N TYR A 77 -4.56 -0.22 8.07
CA TYR A 77 -5.45 -1.06 7.26
C TYR A 77 -5.36 -2.51 7.72
N PRO A 78 -5.78 -2.79 8.97
CA PRO A 78 -5.74 -4.16 9.48
C PRO A 78 -6.77 -5.04 8.77
N ASP A 79 -6.45 -6.32 8.71
CA ASP A 79 -7.36 -7.32 8.13
C ASP A 79 -8.57 -7.57 9.02
#